data_a5b3215791db5119bfc522db675d2190
#
_entry.id   a5b3215791db5119bfc522db675d2190
#
_cell.length_a   1.000
_cell.length_b   1.000
_cell.length_c   1.000
_cell.angle_alpha   90.00
_cell.angle_beta   90.00
_cell.angle_gamma   90.00
#
_symmetry.space_group_name_H-M   'P 1'
#
loop_
_entity.id
_entity.type
_entity.pdbx_description
1 polymer ?
#
loop_
_entity_poly.entity_id
_entity_poly.type
_entity_poly.pdbx_seq_one_letter_code
_entity_poly.pdbx_strand_id
1 'polypeptide(L)'
;AEGRVFPEPGREGLIWDLISARGKLDMCWGGVGITGHIAFNEPPEPGVTMTDEAFLALPTRVLKLARETRTINAVFNCGSDLEAIPENCVTVGMKEIYSARKVRMCMPRSWNAAMLRKVLHGPVSCRVPCSLFQHHPDAKLYAAQIAVDTPIVPEIRIYN
;
A
#
# COMPACT_ATOMS: atom_id res chain seq x y z
N ALA A 1 -23.86 9.99 -6.77
CA ALA A 1 -22.98 10.96 -6.18
C ALA A 1 -22.03 11.48 -7.25
N GLU A 2 -22.27 12.68 -7.75
CA GLU A 2 -21.40 13.36 -8.71
C GLU A 2 -19.97 13.47 -8.15
N GLY A 3 -18.97 13.23 -9.00
CA GLY A 3 -17.56 13.38 -8.68
C GLY A 3 -16.88 12.16 -8.04
N ARG A 4 -17.54 11.03 -7.90
CA ARG A 4 -16.88 9.78 -7.49
C ARG A 4 -16.46 8.99 -8.71
N VAL A 5 -15.17 8.69 -8.79
CA VAL A 5 -14.58 7.89 -9.88
C VAL A 5 -13.83 6.73 -9.26
N PHE A 6 -14.09 5.55 -9.77
CA PHE A 6 -13.41 4.32 -9.38
C PHE A 6 -12.59 3.80 -10.57
N PRO A 7 -11.41 3.22 -10.33
CA PRO A 7 -10.70 2.50 -11.37
C PRO A 7 -11.48 1.26 -11.78
N GLU A 8 -11.54 0.99 -13.08
CA GLU A 8 -12.28 -0.13 -13.66
C GLU A 8 -11.38 -0.91 -14.62
N PRO A 9 -11.56 -2.23 -14.75
CA PRO A 9 -10.87 -3.02 -15.77
C PRO A 9 -11.21 -2.50 -17.18
N GLY A 10 -10.18 -2.35 -18.03
CA GLY A 10 -10.30 -1.80 -19.37
C GLY A 10 -10.34 -0.26 -19.44
N ARG A 11 -10.28 0.42 -18.30
CA ARG A 11 -10.22 1.90 -18.21
C ARG A 11 -9.15 2.36 -17.22
N GLU A 12 -8.05 1.65 -17.13
CA GLU A 12 -6.98 1.88 -16.15
C GLU A 12 -6.36 3.28 -16.29
N GLY A 13 -6.37 3.87 -17.48
CA GLY A 13 -5.87 5.24 -17.73
C GLY A 13 -6.72 6.35 -17.14
N LEU A 14 -8.01 6.08 -16.84
CA LEU A 14 -8.99 7.11 -16.46
C LEU A 14 -8.54 7.98 -15.29
N ILE A 15 -7.97 7.38 -14.23
CA ILE A 15 -7.56 8.13 -13.03
C ILE A 15 -6.42 9.11 -13.38
N TRP A 16 -5.44 8.64 -14.16
CA TRP A 16 -4.33 9.50 -14.60
C TRP A 16 -4.82 10.64 -15.52
N ASP A 17 -5.73 10.35 -16.43
CA ASP A 17 -6.30 11.34 -17.35
C ASP A 17 -7.04 12.45 -16.57
N LEU A 18 -7.81 12.07 -15.55
CA LEU A 18 -8.51 13.03 -14.69
C LEU A 18 -7.54 13.88 -13.85
N ILE A 19 -6.46 13.29 -13.33
CA ILE A 19 -5.40 14.01 -12.61
C ILE A 19 -4.72 14.99 -13.55
N SER A 20 -4.34 14.52 -14.75
CA SER A 20 -3.65 15.34 -15.75
C SER A 20 -4.49 16.52 -16.23
N ALA A 21 -5.78 16.28 -16.47
CA ALA A 21 -6.72 17.34 -16.89
C ALA A 21 -6.93 18.43 -15.83
N ARG A 22 -6.72 18.10 -14.55
CA ARG A 22 -6.83 19.03 -13.42
C ARG A 22 -5.48 19.52 -12.89
N GLY A 23 -4.39 19.12 -13.52
CA GLY A 23 -3.02 19.51 -13.20
C GLY A 23 -2.37 18.66 -12.11
N LYS A 24 -3.02 18.36 -10.99
CA LYS A 24 -2.49 17.50 -9.91
C LYS A 24 -3.61 16.96 -9.02
N LEU A 25 -3.32 15.84 -8.36
CA LEU A 25 -4.10 15.35 -7.22
C LEU A 25 -3.72 16.17 -5.98
N ASP A 26 -4.71 16.76 -5.30
CA ASP A 26 -4.42 17.61 -4.13
C ASP A 26 -4.02 16.77 -2.92
N MET A 27 -4.71 15.66 -2.69
CA MET A 27 -4.43 14.80 -1.54
C MET A 27 -4.73 13.34 -1.83
N CYS A 28 -3.83 12.48 -1.39
CA CYS A 28 -4.05 11.04 -1.31
C CYS A 28 -4.12 10.61 0.16
N TRP A 29 -5.19 9.90 0.53
CA TRP A 29 -5.33 9.19 1.79
C TRP A 29 -5.27 7.70 1.55
N GLY A 30 -4.52 6.97 2.38
CA GLY A 30 -4.41 5.52 2.25
C GLY A 30 -4.04 4.83 3.55
N GLY A 31 -4.29 3.52 3.59
CA GLY A 31 -3.73 2.63 4.59
C GLY A 31 -2.43 2.02 4.11
N VAL A 32 -1.63 1.53 5.05
CA VAL A 32 -0.44 0.75 4.77
C VAL A 32 -0.74 -0.71 5.09
N GLY A 33 -0.56 -1.58 4.09
CA GLY A 33 -0.80 -3.01 4.23
C GLY A 33 0.32 -3.75 4.96
N ILE A 34 0.12 -5.05 5.14
CA ILE A 34 1.01 -5.91 5.92
C ILE A 34 2.43 -6.02 5.33
N THR A 35 2.57 -5.88 4.03
CA THR A 35 3.86 -5.90 3.30
C THR A 35 4.47 -4.51 3.14
N GLY A 36 3.82 -3.46 3.64
CA GLY A 36 4.17 -2.06 3.40
C GLY A 36 3.57 -1.51 2.10
N HIS A 37 2.71 -2.27 1.44
CA HIS A 37 2.04 -1.83 0.22
C HIS A 37 1.10 -0.65 0.47
N ILE A 38 0.92 0.16 -0.56
CA ILE A 38 -0.07 1.25 -0.62
C ILE A 38 -1.07 0.92 -1.72
N ALA A 39 -2.37 1.04 -1.43
CA ALA A 39 -3.43 0.41 -2.23
C ALA A 39 -3.10 -1.10 -2.36
N PHE A 40 -2.95 -1.65 -3.58
CA PHE A 40 -2.45 -3.01 -3.75
C PHE A 40 -1.13 -3.04 -4.55
N ASN A 41 -0.31 -1.98 -4.41
CA ASN A 41 1.03 -1.94 -4.96
C ASN A 41 1.99 -2.66 -4.01
N GLU A 42 2.02 -3.99 -4.15
CA GLU A 42 2.87 -4.89 -3.36
C GLU A 42 4.35 -4.68 -3.69
N PRO A 43 5.26 -4.99 -2.75
CA PRO A 43 6.68 -5.05 -3.08
C PRO A 43 6.93 -6.05 -4.22
N PRO A 44 7.97 -5.85 -5.04
CA PRO A 44 8.35 -6.83 -6.05
C PRO A 44 8.56 -8.23 -5.46
N GLU A 45 8.10 -9.25 -6.17
CA GLU A 45 8.28 -10.65 -5.75
C GLU A 45 9.77 -10.99 -5.51
N PRO A 46 10.07 -11.96 -4.61
CA PRO A 46 11.43 -12.43 -4.42
C PRO A 46 12.09 -12.83 -5.75
N GLY A 47 13.31 -12.35 -5.99
CA GLY A 47 14.03 -12.60 -7.24
C GLY A 47 13.72 -11.63 -8.38
N VAL A 48 12.66 -10.83 -8.29
CA VAL A 48 12.38 -9.76 -9.27
C VAL A 48 13.19 -8.52 -8.93
N THR A 49 14.01 -8.06 -9.86
CA THR A 49 14.74 -6.80 -9.75
C THR A 49 13.87 -5.67 -10.28
N MET A 50 13.67 -4.65 -9.47
CA MET A 50 12.94 -3.43 -9.84
C MET A 50 13.60 -2.24 -9.12
N THR A 51 13.78 -1.13 -9.83
CA THR A 51 14.26 0.10 -9.19
C THR A 51 13.11 0.85 -8.52
N ASP A 52 13.44 1.72 -7.58
CA ASP A 52 12.44 2.54 -6.89
C ASP A 52 11.70 3.47 -7.85
N GLU A 53 12.40 4.02 -8.84
CA GLU A 53 11.81 4.86 -9.88
C GLU A 53 10.83 4.07 -10.76
N ALA A 54 11.20 2.86 -11.17
CA ALA A 54 10.31 1.99 -11.94
C ALA A 54 9.06 1.61 -11.13
N PHE A 55 9.23 1.36 -9.83
CA PHE A 55 8.11 1.08 -8.94
C PHE A 55 7.18 2.30 -8.78
N LEU A 56 7.75 3.48 -8.57
CA LEU A 56 7.00 4.74 -8.47
C LEU A 56 6.29 5.11 -9.78
N ALA A 57 6.74 4.63 -10.91
CA ALA A 57 6.13 4.85 -12.22
C ALA A 57 4.98 3.89 -12.55
N LEU A 58 4.69 2.89 -11.71
CA LEU A 58 3.62 1.92 -11.93
C LEU A 58 2.25 2.62 -11.98
N PRO A 59 1.51 2.53 -13.10
CA PRO A 59 0.20 3.14 -13.24
C PRO A 59 -0.90 2.31 -12.57
N THR A 60 -2.11 2.87 -12.53
CA THR A 60 -3.34 2.11 -12.25
C THR A 60 -3.42 0.90 -13.18
N ARG A 61 -3.71 -0.27 -12.62
CA ARG A 61 -3.67 -1.53 -13.37
C ARG A 61 -4.50 -2.63 -12.72
N VAL A 62 -4.85 -3.64 -13.52
CA VAL A 62 -5.34 -4.92 -13.03
C VAL A 62 -4.16 -5.74 -12.54
N LEU A 63 -4.27 -6.37 -11.39
CA LEU A 63 -3.27 -7.29 -10.86
C LEU A 63 -3.90 -8.41 -10.03
N LYS A 64 -3.13 -9.47 -9.82
CA LYS A 64 -3.46 -10.53 -8.87
C LYS A 64 -3.04 -10.08 -7.47
N LEU A 65 -3.95 -10.23 -6.50
CA LEU A 65 -3.67 -9.92 -5.10
C LEU A 65 -2.65 -10.90 -4.52
N ALA A 66 -1.69 -10.37 -3.77
CA ALA A 66 -0.77 -11.20 -2.99
C ALA A 66 -1.53 -12.07 -1.97
N ARG A 67 -1.02 -13.27 -1.71
CA ARG A 67 -1.65 -14.20 -0.77
C ARG A 67 -1.73 -13.59 0.64
N GLU A 68 -0.69 -12.92 1.08
CA GLU A 68 -0.63 -12.23 2.38
C GLU A 68 -1.75 -11.20 2.51
N THR A 69 -1.96 -10.42 1.47
CA THR A 69 -3.02 -9.41 1.41
C THR A 69 -4.41 -10.04 1.41
N ARG A 70 -4.62 -11.12 0.64
CA ARG A 70 -5.87 -11.87 0.69
C ARG A 70 -6.12 -12.46 2.08
N THR A 71 -5.09 -13.05 2.68
CA THR A 71 -5.19 -13.68 4.01
C THR A 71 -5.57 -12.66 5.08
N ILE A 72 -4.86 -11.53 5.17
CA ILE A 72 -5.15 -10.53 6.19
C ILE A 72 -6.56 -9.94 6.04
N ASN A 73 -7.00 -9.71 4.79
CA ASN A 73 -8.35 -9.22 4.52
C ASN A 73 -9.42 -10.27 4.85
N ALA A 74 -9.18 -11.54 4.57
CA ALA A 74 -10.10 -12.62 4.94
C ALA A 74 -10.27 -12.68 6.47
N VAL A 75 -9.17 -12.65 7.23
CA VAL A 75 -9.20 -12.68 8.69
C VAL A 75 -10.00 -11.53 9.27
N PHE A 76 -9.80 -10.31 8.81
CA PHE A 76 -10.42 -9.13 9.42
C PHE A 76 -11.82 -8.80 8.88
N ASN A 77 -12.15 -9.21 7.66
CA ASN A 77 -13.38 -8.75 7.00
C ASN A 77 -14.35 -9.88 6.65
N CYS A 78 -13.88 -11.13 6.57
CA CYS A 78 -14.67 -12.26 6.05
C CYS A 78 -14.66 -13.49 6.97
N GLY A 79 -14.38 -13.32 8.26
CA GLY A 79 -14.37 -14.44 9.22
C GLY A 79 -13.38 -15.55 8.87
N SER A 80 -12.26 -15.19 8.27
CA SER A 80 -11.18 -16.08 7.78
C SER A 80 -11.53 -16.88 6.52
N ASP A 81 -12.62 -16.54 5.82
CA ASP A 81 -12.94 -17.13 4.53
C ASP A 81 -12.07 -16.49 3.42
N LEU A 82 -11.06 -17.24 2.98
CA LEU A 82 -10.14 -16.77 1.94
C LEU A 82 -10.81 -16.74 0.55
N GLU A 83 -11.82 -17.57 0.32
CA GLU A 83 -12.51 -17.65 -0.96
C GLU A 83 -13.45 -16.45 -1.17
N ALA A 84 -13.89 -15.82 -0.09
CA ALA A 84 -14.65 -14.57 -0.14
C ALA A 84 -13.84 -13.37 -0.65
N ILE A 85 -12.50 -13.47 -0.68
CA ILE A 85 -11.64 -12.40 -1.18
C ILE A 85 -11.28 -12.66 -2.65
N PRO A 86 -11.58 -11.72 -3.57
CA PRO A 86 -11.24 -11.85 -4.99
C PRO A 86 -9.74 -12.13 -5.21
N GLU A 87 -9.43 -12.88 -6.26
CA GLU A 87 -8.03 -13.10 -6.63
C GLU A 87 -7.40 -11.91 -7.35
N ASN A 88 -8.20 -11.15 -8.08
CA ASN A 88 -7.75 -10.02 -8.86
C ASN A 88 -8.43 -8.73 -8.41
N CYS A 89 -7.73 -7.62 -8.60
CA CYS A 89 -8.27 -6.29 -8.35
C CYS A 89 -7.78 -5.29 -9.40
N VAL A 90 -8.46 -4.15 -9.47
CA VAL A 90 -7.90 -2.94 -10.08
C VAL A 90 -7.34 -2.08 -8.96
N THR A 91 -6.08 -1.71 -9.04
CA THR A 91 -5.44 -0.83 -8.06
C THR A 91 -5.05 0.51 -8.66
N VAL A 92 -5.27 1.58 -7.92
CA VAL A 92 -4.62 2.87 -8.24
C VAL A 92 -3.11 2.67 -8.12
N GLY A 93 -2.38 3.15 -9.12
CA GLY A 93 -0.94 2.95 -9.21
C GLY A 93 -0.13 3.87 -8.31
N MET A 94 1.14 3.52 -8.12
CA MET A 94 2.08 4.35 -7.38
C MET A 94 2.29 5.70 -8.06
N LYS A 95 2.25 5.74 -9.40
CA LYS A 95 2.36 6.96 -10.21
C LYS A 95 1.30 8.00 -9.81
N GLU A 96 0.05 7.60 -9.72
CA GLU A 96 -1.05 8.46 -9.35
C GLU A 96 -0.94 8.88 -7.88
N ILE A 97 -0.67 7.92 -6.99
CA ILE A 97 -0.58 8.17 -5.55
C ILE A 97 0.58 9.11 -5.22
N TYR A 98 1.76 8.85 -5.77
CA TYR A 98 2.97 9.63 -5.50
C TYR A 98 2.92 11.03 -6.15
N SER A 99 2.10 11.23 -7.19
CA SER A 99 1.89 12.53 -7.82
C SER A 99 1.08 13.53 -6.97
N ALA A 100 0.44 13.07 -5.90
CA ALA A 100 -0.38 13.91 -5.04
C ALA A 100 0.45 15.03 -4.39
N ARG A 101 -0.14 16.21 -4.20
CA ARG A 101 0.52 17.31 -3.47
C ARG A 101 0.74 16.96 -2.00
N LYS A 102 -0.18 16.19 -1.42
CA LYS A 102 -0.16 15.75 -0.02
C LYS A 102 -0.48 14.28 0.05
N VAL A 103 0.31 13.53 0.78
CA VAL A 103 0.07 12.10 1.05
C VAL A 103 -0.12 11.90 2.54
N ARG A 104 -1.18 11.16 2.91
CA ARG A 104 -1.54 10.87 4.29
C ARG A 104 -1.78 9.37 4.41
N MET A 105 -0.88 8.68 5.09
CA MET A 105 -0.92 7.22 5.27
C MET A 105 -1.25 6.88 6.70
N CYS A 106 -2.01 5.79 6.90
CA CYS A 106 -2.48 5.36 8.22
C CYS A 106 -2.06 3.92 8.52
N MET A 107 -1.62 3.71 9.74
CA MET A 107 -1.31 2.39 10.33
C MET A 107 -2.09 2.20 11.63
N PRO A 108 -3.38 1.82 11.58
CA PRO A 108 -4.27 1.83 12.73
C PRO A 108 -4.26 0.52 13.56
N ARG A 109 -3.51 -0.50 13.18
CA ARG A 109 -3.62 -1.85 13.75
C ARG A 109 -2.32 -2.29 14.42
N SER A 110 -2.41 -3.16 15.42
CA SER A 110 -1.26 -3.77 16.09
C SER A 110 -0.33 -4.52 15.13
N TRP A 111 -0.89 -5.20 14.15
CA TRP A 111 -0.10 -5.92 13.14
C TRP A 111 0.70 -4.99 12.19
N ASN A 112 0.45 -3.68 12.21
CA ASN A 112 1.29 -2.72 11.52
C ASN A 112 2.64 -2.47 12.23
N ALA A 113 2.82 -2.89 13.47
CA ALA A 113 3.96 -2.53 14.32
C ALA A 113 5.33 -2.82 13.68
N ALA A 114 5.50 -4.04 13.14
CA ALA A 114 6.76 -4.40 12.47
C ALA A 114 6.99 -3.58 11.21
N MET A 115 5.92 -3.35 10.43
CA MET A 115 5.99 -2.56 9.20
C MET A 115 6.26 -1.07 9.50
N LEU A 116 5.64 -0.51 10.54
CA LEU A 116 5.91 0.85 11.01
C LEU A 116 7.41 1.06 11.27
N ARG A 117 8.05 0.12 11.96
CA ARG A 117 9.50 0.19 12.25
C ARG A 117 10.34 0.08 10.99
N LYS A 118 9.96 -0.81 10.05
CA LYS A 118 10.66 -0.92 8.76
C LYS A 118 10.54 0.36 7.93
N VAL A 119 9.37 1.00 7.95
CA VAL A 119 9.15 2.26 7.23
C VAL A 119 9.94 3.40 7.84
N LEU A 120 10.06 3.47 9.17
CA LEU A 120 10.73 4.58 9.86
C LEU A 120 12.25 4.41 9.97
N HIS A 121 12.73 3.19 10.12
CA HIS A 121 14.13 2.92 10.48
C HIS A 121 14.85 1.98 9.50
N GLY A 122 14.12 1.37 8.57
CA GLY A 122 14.70 0.52 7.54
C GLY A 122 15.19 1.32 6.32
N PRO A 123 15.80 0.64 5.36
CA PRO A 123 16.17 1.27 4.11
C PRO A 123 14.95 1.73 3.32
N VAL A 124 15.05 2.90 2.68
CA VAL A 124 14.03 3.38 1.74
C VAL A 124 14.15 2.57 0.45
N SER A 125 13.09 1.86 0.08
CA SER A 125 13.13 0.95 -1.07
C SER A 125 11.72 0.50 -1.47
N CYS A 126 11.54 0.15 -2.73
CA CYS A 126 10.33 -0.51 -3.23
C CYS A 126 10.05 -1.88 -2.57
N ARG A 127 11.02 -2.46 -1.85
CA ARG A 127 10.82 -3.64 -0.99
C ARG A 127 9.95 -3.36 0.23
N VAL A 128 9.81 -2.09 0.59
CA VAL A 128 8.88 -1.58 1.60
C VAL A 128 8.20 -0.34 1.00
N PRO A 129 7.20 -0.51 0.13
CA PRO A 129 6.66 0.57 -0.71
C PRO A 129 6.35 1.88 0.04
N CYS A 130 5.79 1.79 1.25
CA CYS A 130 5.51 2.96 2.08
C CYS A 130 6.77 3.74 2.46
N SER A 131 7.96 3.13 2.51
CA SER A 131 9.20 3.83 2.84
C SER A 131 9.58 4.87 1.79
N LEU A 132 9.18 4.69 0.53
CA LEU A 132 9.46 5.64 -0.57
C LEU A 132 8.85 7.02 -0.31
N PHE A 133 7.81 7.09 0.51
CA PHE A 133 7.17 8.36 0.87
C PHE A 133 8.01 9.22 1.83
N GLN A 134 9.11 8.71 2.38
CA GLN A 134 10.09 9.54 3.09
C GLN A 134 10.73 10.60 2.17
N HIS A 135 10.77 10.34 0.86
CA HIS A 135 11.27 11.28 -0.14
C HIS A 135 10.19 12.17 -0.76
N HIS A 136 8.92 11.99 -0.36
CA HIS A 136 7.81 12.82 -0.85
C HIS A 136 7.77 14.16 -0.11
N PRO A 137 7.59 15.30 -0.81
CA PRO A 137 7.70 16.63 -0.21
C PRO A 137 6.67 16.93 0.89
N ASP A 138 5.50 16.32 0.86
CA ASP A 138 4.47 16.48 1.90
C ASP A 138 3.74 15.16 2.17
N ALA A 139 4.48 14.17 2.71
CA ALA A 139 3.90 12.94 3.23
C ALA A 139 3.85 12.96 4.77
N LYS A 140 2.77 12.39 5.32
CA LYS A 140 2.63 12.15 6.76
C LYS A 140 2.11 10.74 7.00
N LEU A 141 2.71 10.08 7.99
CA LEU A 141 2.28 8.78 8.46
C LEU A 141 1.63 8.93 9.84
N TYR A 142 0.41 8.44 9.97
CA TYR A 142 -0.34 8.40 11.22
C TYR A 142 -0.40 6.97 11.72
N ALA A 143 0.20 6.71 12.87
CA ALA A 143 0.16 5.41 13.51
C ALA A 143 -0.70 5.49 14.77
N ALA A 144 -1.58 4.51 14.97
CA ALA A 144 -2.28 4.38 16.23
C ALA A 144 -1.31 3.95 17.35
N GLN A 145 -1.59 4.35 18.59
CA GLN A 145 -0.76 4.00 19.74
C GLN A 145 -0.50 2.50 19.83
N ILE A 146 -1.51 1.67 19.56
CA ILE A 146 -1.36 0.21 19.55
C ILE A 146 -0.32 -0.30 18.55
N ALA A 147 -0.14 0.38 17.40
CA ALA A 147 0.89 0.00 16.43
C ALA A 147 2.29 0.41 16.89
N VAL A 148 2.39 1.48 17.68
CA VAL A 148 3.65 1.94 18.28
C VAL A 148 4.07 1.06 19.43
N ASP A 149 3.15 0.74 20.33
CA ASP A 149 3.41 0.04 21.61
C ASP A 149 3.53 -1.48 21.46
N THR A 150 3.04 -2.05 20.36
CA THR A 150 3.14 -3.50 20.16
C THR A 150 4.60 -3.92 20.11
N PRO A 151 5.07 -4.76 21.02
CA PRO A 151 6.46 -5.18 21.04
C PRO A 151 6.79 -6.07 19.84
N ILE A 152 8.01 -5.97 19.34
CA ILE A 152 8.56 -7.03 18.48
C ILE A 152 9.08 -8.11 19.41
N VAL A 153 8.56 -9.32 19.26
CA VAL A 153 9.15 -10.49 19.92
C VAL A 153 10.37 -10.91 19.10
N PRO A 154 11.60 -10.72 19.61
CA PRO A 154 12.80 -10.95 18.83
C PRO A 154 13.06 -12.43 18.55
N GLU A 155 12.46 -13.31 19.34
CA GLU A 155 12.62 -14.76 19.20
C GLU A 155 11.26 -15.45 19.29
N ILE A 156 10.82 -16.04 18.19
CA ILE A 156 9.77 -17.05 18.21
C ILE A 156 10.48 -18.38 18.42
N ARG A 157 10.41 -18.94 19.63
CA ARG A 157 10.85 -20.31 19.87
C ARG A 157 9.77 -21.26 19.37
N ILE A 158 10.03 -21.89 18.25
CA ILE A 158 9.21 -23.02 17.79
C ILE A 158 9.68 -24.24 18.59
N TYR A 159 8.86 -24.69 19.52
CA TYR A 159 9.08 -25.96 20.20
C TYR A 159 8.54 -27.05 19.26
N ASN A 160 9.45 -27.92 18.78
CA ASN A 160 9.11 -29.15 18.07
C ASN A 160 8.69 -30.23 19.08
#